data_efe8456240cf3deb69db34af97e14208
#
_entry.id   efe8456240cf3deb69db34af97e14208
#
_cell.length_a   1.000
_cell.length_b   1.000
_cell.length_c   1.000
_cell.angle_alpha   90.00
_cell.angle_beta   90.00
_cell.angle_gamma   90.00
#
_symmetry.space_group_name_H-M   'P 1'
#
loop_
_entity.id
_entity.type
_entity.pdbx_description
1 polymer ?
#
loop_
_entity_poly.entity_id
_entity_poly.type
_entity_poly.pdbx_seq_one_letter_code
_entity_poly.pdbx_strand_id
1 'polypeptide(L)'
;MEKIVEPNAENILSKSFIFIMAMTCGICAGSNYYNQPLIYSIAEALKVNADQVALTIVISQLSYAVGLFILVPLGDFFEKRSYICLLMCCTGLAQVGLSLSQTLPALYGFTFLATFFSIATQVLVPFAAGLASPKKSPQVVGTLMSGLFLGILLARSIAGLLSTVWSWHAVYLISGIVILVFAWVMWVKLPVARKSHQLNILQIYGSLFSLAVHQPHLLRRGFAGGIGFGILALIFTTMTFILANEPYHFNDFQIGLFGIVGLAGVFATPWAGKKIAAGLENKIAVICMGLLMSAWIPLFFAQQSLVAYAVGVIMAYFGLSAFHVLNQNLVYRISAEARSRINSIYMTLYFGGAALGSFIAVYAWKHWGWEACAALGLGLAMLSFVIDRLDFYEMNKIAKQEKAP
;
A
#
# COMPACT_ATOMS: atom_id res chain seq x y z
N MET A 1 -20.36 21.81 -38.20
CA MET A 1 -19.49 22.25 -37.08
C MET A 1 -20.33 22.27 -35.82
N GLU A 2 -20.53 21.13 -35.19
CA GLU A 2 -21.17 21.05 -33.90
C GLU A 2 -20.17 21.52 -32.83
N LYS A 3 -20.52 22.60 -32.16
CA LYS A 3 -19.82 23.05 -30.97
C LYS A 3 -19.93 21.94 -29.91
N ILE A 4 -18.85 21.16 -29.75
CA ILE A 4 -18.68 20.23 -28.62
C ILE A 4 -18.58 21.15 -27.39
N VAL A 5 -19.67 21.23 -26.66
CA VAL A 5 -19.71 21.86 -25.31
C VAL A 5 -18.80 21.02 -24.45
N GLU A 6 -17.61 21.49 -24.14
CA GLU A 6 -16.80 20.95 -23.06
C GLU A 6 -17.66 21.07 -21.78
N PRO A 7 -18.03 19.96 -21.14
CA PRO A 7 -18.79 20.06 -19.89
C PRO A 7 -17.91 20.80 -18.89
N ASN A 8 -18.44 21.88 -18.35
CA ASN A 8 -17.77 22.70 -17.33
C ASN A 8 -17.21 21.81 -16.24
N ALA A 9 -15.89 21.63 -16.20
CA ALA A 9 -15.19 20.73 -15.27
C ALA A 9 -15.55 21.02 -13.77
N GLU A 10 -16.00 22.24 -13.49
CA GLU A 10 -16.44 22.64 -12.15
C GLU A 10 -17.74 21.96 -11.70
N ASN A 11 -18.62 21.53 -12.62
CA ASN A 11 -19.87 20.85 -12.28
C ASN A 11 -19.72 19.31 -12.14
N ILE A 12 -18.66 18.72 -12.65
CA ILE A 12 -18.44 17.26 -12.60
C ILE A 12 -17.96 16.84 -11.21
N LEU A 13 -17.08 17.61 -10.58
CA LEU A 13 -16.49 17.30 -9.27
C LEU A 13 -17.27 17.96 -8.14
N SER A 14 -18.52 17.52 -7.94
CA SER A 14 -19.26 17.91 -6.72
C SER A 14 -18.59 17.35 -5.46
N LYS A 15 -18.75 18.02 -4.31
CA LYS A 15 -18.22 17.54 -3.02
C LYS A 15 -18.68 16.11 -2.70
N SER A 16 -19.93 15.78 -3.01
CA SER A 16 -20.49 14.44 -2.82
C SER A 16 -19.78 13.41 -3.73
N PHE A 17 -19.45 13.77 -4.96
CA PHE A 17 -18.76 12.83 -5.85
C PHE A 17 -17.29 12.63 -5.45
N ILE A 18 -16.59 13.68 -5.01
CA ILE A 18 -15.23 13.56 -4.42
C ILE A 18 -15.27 12.63 -3.20
N PHE A 19 -16.29 12.74 -2.34
CA PHE A 19 -16.45 11.87 -1.20
C PHE A 19 -16.68 10.40 -1.61
N ILE A 20 -17.53 10.15 -2.63
CA ILE A 20 -17.74 8.78 -3.18
C ILE A 20 -16.43 8.22 -3.75
N MET A 21 -15.65 9.01 -4.49
CA MET A 21 -14.33 8.59 -4.96
C MET A 21 -13.36 8.27 -3.81
N ALA A 22 -13.38 9.08 -2.74
CA ALA A 22 -12.57 8.83 -1.54
C ALA A 22 -12.98 7.52 -0.84
N MET A 23 -14.28 7.24 -0.71
CA MET A 23 -14.78 5.95 -0.22
C MET A 23 -14.35 4.79 -1.13
N THR A 24 -14.44 4.96 -2.45
CA THR A 24 -13.97 3.97 -3.42
C THR A 24 -12.49 3.65 -3.20
N CYS A 25 -11.65 4.68 -3.04
CA CYS A 25 -10.23 4.49 -2.74
C CYS A 25 -10.02 3.70 -1.44
N GLY A 26 -10.79 4.04 -0.39
CA GLY A 26 -10.69 3.36 0.90
C GLY A 26 -11.12 1.90 0.85
N ILE A 27 -12.23 1.59 0.19
CA ILE A 27 -12.76 0.23 0.05
C ILE A 27 -11.81 -0.64 -0.79
N CYS A 28 -11.35 -0.15 -1.94
CA CYS A 28 -10.43 -0.89 -2.80
C CYS A 28 -9.07 -1.13 -2.13
N ALA A 29 -8.49 -0.10 -1.50
CA ALA A 29 -7.21 -0.25 -0.83
C ALA A 29 -7.31 -1.10 0.45
N GLY A 30 -8.39 -0.92 1.22
CA GLY A 30 -8.65 -1.66 2.46
C GLY A 30 -8.81 -3.16 2.20
N SER A 31 -9.43 -3.55 1.08
CA SER A 31 -9.69 -4.96 0.76
C SER A 31 -8.43 -5.84 0.71
N ASN A 32 -7.25 -5.24 0.52
CA ASN A 32 -5.97 -5.94 0.52
C ASN A 32 -5.46 -6.35 1.91
N TYR A 33 -6.12 -5.89 2.97
CA TYR A 33 -5.67 -6.07 4.36
C TYR A 33 -6.62 -6.89 5.22
N TYR A 34 -7.73 -7.41 4.66
CA TYR A 34 -8.71 -8.21 5.41
C TYR A 34 -8.15 -9.54 5.91
N ASN A 35 -7.24 -10.17 5.15
CA ASN A 35 -6.66 -11.46 5.50
C ASN A 35 -5.83 -11.44 6.78
N GLN A 36 -5.28 -10.29 7.18
CA GLN A 36 -4.37 -10.19 8.32
C GLN A 36 -5.01 -10.63 9.66
N PRO A 37 -6.18 -10.12 10.08
CA PRO A 37 -6.82 -10.59 11.32
C PRO A 37 -7.46 -11.97 11.18
N LEU A 38 -7.73 -12.47 9.96
CA LEU A 38 -8.53 -13.65 9.69
C LEU A 38 -7.73 -14.97 9.58
N ILE A 39 -6.42 -14.93 9.82
CA ILE A 39 -5.52 -16.09 9.59
C ILE A 39 -6.04 -17.34 10.32
N TYR A 40 -6.36 -17.23 11.60
CA TYR A 40 -6.77 -18.36 12.41
C TYR A 40 -8.19 -18.85 12.08
N SER A 41 -9.14 -17.95 11.87
CA SER A 41 -10.51 -18.30 11.47
C SER A 41 -10.54 -19.02 10.12
N ILE A 42 -9.72 -18.60 9.15
CA ILE A 42 -9.58 -19.28 7.86
C ILE A 42 -8.87 -20.63 8.04
N ALA A 43 -7.82 -20.71 8.85
CA ALA A 43 -7.07 -21.94 9.09
C ALA A 43 -7.94 -23.01 9.74
N GLU A 44 -8.75 -22.64 10.74
CA GLU A 44 -9.70 -23.53 11.40
C GLU A 44 -10.77 -24.03 10.43
N ALA A 45 -11.37 -23.13 9.65
CA ALA A 45 -12.42 -23.49 8.69
C ALA A 45 -11.92 -24.41 7.57
N LEU A 46 -10.72 -24.21 7.07
CA LEU A 46 -10.11 -25.04 6.02
C LEU A 46 -9.35 -26.26 6.58
N LYS A 47 -9.23 -26.40 7.90
CA LYS A 47 -8.47 -27.48 8.60
C LYS A 47 -7.00 -27.55 8.14
N VAL A 48 -6.36 -26.41 8.07
CA VAL A 48 -4.96 -26.24 7.64
C VAL A 48 -4.16 -25.47 8.70
N ASN A 49 -2.84 -25.41 8.56
CA ASN A 49 -2.00 -24.65 9.48
C ASN A 49 -2.10 -23.14 9.24
N ALA A 50 -2.01 -22.34 10.30
CA ALA A 50 -2.07 -20.89 10.23
C ALA A 50 -0.94 -20.28 9.36
N ASP A 51 0.25 -20.88 9.33
CA ASP A 51 1.36 -20.48 8.47
C ASP A 51 1.04 -20.62 6.98
N GLN A 52 0.27 -21.63 6.59
CA GLN A 52 -0.20 -21.79 5.20
C GLN A 52 -1.18 -20.67 4.82
N VAL A 53 -2.12 -20.31 5.71
CA VAL A 53 -3.04 -19.20 5.47
C VAL A 53 -2.29 -17.85 5.46
N ALA A 54 -1.31 -17.66 6.31
CA ALA A 54 -0.50 -16.44 6.36
C ALA A 54 0.24 -16.15 5.04
N LEU A 55 0.50 -17.17 4.20
CA LEU A 55 1.03 -16.97 2.86
C LEU A 55 0.10 -16.13 1.96
N THR A 56 -1.19 -16.04 2.28
CA THR A 56 -2.11 -15.11 1.58
C THR A 56 -1.66 -13.66 1.70
N ILE A 57 -1.00 -13.29 2.80
CA ILE A 57 -0.45 -11.93 2.97
C ILE A 57 0.70 -11.71 1.97
N VAL A 58 1.59 -12.69 1.83
CA VAL A 58 2.70 -12.65 0.86
C VAL A 58 2.16 -12.55 -0.56
N ILE A 59 1.18 -13.41 -0.90
CA ILE A 59 0.51 -13.43 -2.20
C ILE A 59 -0.15 -12.07 -2.47
N SER A 60 -0.85 -11.49 -1.49
CA SER A 60 -1.50 -10.18 -1.63
C SER A 60 -0.50 -9.08 -1.97
N GLN A 61 0.62 -9.00 -1.25
CA GLN A 61 1.62 -7.97 -1.47
C GLN A 61 2.34 -8.14 -2.81
N LEU A 62 2.70 -9.39 -3.15
CA LEU A 62 3.39 -9.70 -4.40
C LEU A 62 2.49 -9.44 -5.61
N SER A 63 1.24 -9.93 -5.60
CA SER A 63 0.30 -9.73 -6.71
C SER A 63 -0.06 -8.26 -6.88
N TYR A 64 -0.19 -7.50 -5.79
CA TYR A 64 -0.37 -6.05 -5.87
C TYR A 64 0.85 -5.36 -6.50
N ALA A 65 2.09 -5.75 -6.12
CA ALA A 65 3.31 -5.24 -6.74
C ALA A 65 3.36 -5.53 -8.25
N VAL A 66 3.02 -6.76 -8.64
CA VAL A 66 2.93 -7.16 -10.06
C VAL A 66 1.83 -6.38 -10.78
N GLY A 67 0.68 -6.18 -10.14
CA GLY A 67 -0.42 -5.34 -10.64
C GLY A 67 0.01 -3.88 -10.88
N LEU A 68 0.74 -3.30 -9.94
CA LEU A 68 1.29 -1.95 -10.07
C LEU A 68 2.23 -1.83 -11.27
N PHE A 69 3.07 -2.82 -11.49
CA PHE A 69 4.03 -2.82 -12.60
C PHE A 69 3.33 -3.02 -13.96
N ILE A 70 2.36 -3.95 -14.02
CA ILE A 70 1.70 -4.31 -15.28
C ILE A 70 0.50 -3.41 -15.56
N LEU A 71 -0.42 -3.22 -14.60
CA LEU A 71 -1.72 -2.61 -14.89
C LEU A 71 -1.72 -1.08 -14.77
N VAL A 72 -0.89 -0.47 -13.90
CA VAL A 72 -0.89 1.00 -13.76
C VAL A 72 -0.46 1.70 -15.06
N PRO A 73 0.61 1.28 -15.76
CA PRO A 73 0.99 1.89 -17.03
C PRO A 73 -0.06 1.70 -18.14
N LEU A 74 -0.79 0.58 -18.13
CA LEU A 74 -1.89 0.33 -19.06
C LEU A 74 -3.05 1.32 -18.87
N GLY A 75 -3.19 1.89 -17.69
CA GLY A 75 -4.14 2.96 -17.43
C GLY A 75 -3.94 4.20 -18.32
N ASP A 76 -2.74 4.43 -18.84
CA ASP A 76 -2.49 5.54 -19.79
C ASP A 76 -2.88 5.19 -21.23
N PHE A 77 -3.03 3.90 -21.52
CA PHE A 77 -3.43 3.40 -22.84
C PHE A 77 -4.95 3.27 -23.00
N PHE A 78 -5.65 2.84 -21.96
CA PHE A 78 -7.11 2.62 -22.01
C PHE A 78 -7.90 3.87 -21.61
N GLU A 79 -9.19 3.91 -21.99
CA GLU A 79 -10.12 4.92 -21.50
C GLU A 79 -10.31 4.77 -19.99
N LYS A 80 -10.06 5.85 -19.23
CA LYS A 80 -9.90 5.83 -17.78
C LYS A 80 -11.12 5.28 -17.03
N ARG A 81 -12.35 5.70 -17.41
CA ARG A 81 -13.59 5.23 -16.75
C ARG A 81 -13.77 3.73 -16.91
N SER A 82 -13.71 3.24 -18.16
CA SER A 82 -13.89 1.82 -18.46
C SER A 82 -12.82 0.98 -17.77
N TYR A 83 -11.58 1.48 -17.77
CA TYR A 83 -10.46 0.77 -17.16
C TYR A 83 -10.57 0.67 -15.64
N ILE A 84 -10.89 1.77 -14.94
CA ILE A 84 -11.11 1.78 -13.49
C ILE A 84 -12.25 0.83 -13.13
N CYS A 85 -13.38 0.90 -13.84
CA CYS A 85 -14.52 0.03 -13.57
C CYS A 85 -14.22 -1.45 -13.84
N LEU A 86 -13.47 -1.77 -14.90
CA LEU A 86 -13.01 -3.14 -15.18
C LEU A 86 -12.16 -3.68 -14.03
N LEU A 87 -11.18 -2.92 -13.57
CA LEU A 87 -10.32 -3.31 -12.45
C LEU A 87 -11.15 -3.55 -11.18
N MET A 88 -12.10 -2.66 -10.89
CA MET A 88 -12.99 -2.81 -9.73
C MET A 88 -13.91 -4.04 -9.88
N CYS A 89 -14.46 -4.29 -11.06
CA CYS A 89 -15.29 -5.48 -11.31
C CYS A 89 -14.49 -6.77 -11.12
N CYS A 90 -13.28 -6.84 -11.69
CA CYS A 90 -12.39 -8.00 -11.49
C CYS A 90 -12.04 -8.20 -10.00
N THR A 91 -11.73 -7.12 -9.27
CA THR A 91 -11.48 -7.17 -7.82
C THR A 91 -12.70 -7.68 -7.06
N GLY A 92 -13.89 -7.11 -7.32
CA GLY A 92 -15.13 -7.50 -6.65
C GLY A 92 -15.51 -8.96 -6.90
N LEU A 93 -15.41 -9.44 -8.14
CA LEU A 93 -15.65 -10.83 -8.50
C LEU A 93 -14.64 -11.77 -7.83
N ALA A 94 -13.37 -11.38 -7.78
CA ALA A 94 -12.36 -12.19 -7.09
C ALA A 94 -12.58 -12.23 -5.57
N GLN A 95 -13.07 -11.15 -4.96
CA GLN A 95 -13.49 -11.14 -3.54
C GLN A 95 -14.68 -12.09 -3.30
N VAL A 96 -15.67 -12.11 -4.21
CA VAL A 96 -16.75 -13.10 -4.15
C VAL A 96 -16.19 -14.52 -4.29
N GLY A 97 -15.24 -14.74 -5.20
CA GLY A 97 -14.55 -16.03 -5.33
C GLY A 97 -13.81 -16.44 -4.05
N LEU A 98 -13.17 -15.48 -3.34
CA LEU A 98 -12.57 -15.72 -2.04
C LEU A 98 -13.60 -16.21 -1.02
N SER A 99 -14.78 -15.59 -0.98
CA SER A 99 -15.85 -16.00 -0.06
C SER A 99 -16.36 -17.42 -0.30
N LEU A 100 -16.17 -17.96 -1.50
CA LEU A 100 -16.57 -19.32 -1.87
C LEU A 100 -15.44 -20.35 -1.77
N SER A 101 -14.23 -19.91 -1.36
CA SER A 101 -13.05 -20.77 -1.31
C SER A 101 -13.16 -21.80 -0.19
N GLN A 102 -13.03 -23.07 -0.52
CA GLN A 102 -13.03 -24.21 0.40
C GLN A 102 -11.68 -24.94 0.45
N THR A 103 -10.70 -24.50 -0.33
CA THR A 103 -9.39 -25.12 -0.41
C THR A 103 -8.28 -24.06 -0.46
N LEU A 104 -7.09 -24.39 0.00
CA LEU A 104 -5.91 -23.50 -0.06
C LEU A 104 -5.59 -23.02 -1.49
N PRO A 105 -5.57 -23.88 -2.53
CA PRO A 105 -5.30 -23.41 -3.88
C PRO A 105 -6.32 -22.38 -4.38
N ALA A 106 -7.62 -22.57 -4.07
CA ALA A 106 -8.67 -21.61 -4.41
C ALA A 106 -8.47 -20.30 -3.65
N LEU A 107 -8.17 -20.36 -2.34
CA LEU A 107 -7.86 -19.20 -1.50
C LEU A 107 -6.68 -18.41 -2.07
N TYR A 108 -5.59 -19.08 -2.45
CA TYR A 108 -4.40 -18.43 -3.03
C TYR A 108 -4.68 -17.81 -4.39
N GLY A 109 -5.39 -18.53 -5.27
CA GLY A 109 -5.73 -18.06 -6.62
C GLY A 109 -6.63 -16.83 -6.59
N PHE A 110 -7.69 -16.85 -5.79
CA PHE A 110 -8.57 -15.69 -5.66
C PHE A 110 -7.93 -14.54 -4.88
N THR A 111 -7.05 -14.81 -3.90
CA THR A 111 -6.23 -13.77 -3.26
C THR A 111 -5.36 -13.06 -4.28
N PHE A 112 -4.67 -13.84 -5.13
CA PHE A 112 -3.84 -13.27 -6.20
C PHE A 112 -4.68 -12.37 -7.12
N LEU A 113 -5.81 -12.86 -7.63
CA LEU A 113 -6.67 -12.10 -8.55
C LEU A 113 -7.25 -10.85 -7.88
N ALA A 114 -7.77 -10.97 -6.65
CA ALA A 114 -8.38 -9.87 -5.93
C ALA A 114 -7.40 -8.70 -5.73
N THR A 115 -6.16 -9.01 -5.34
CA THR A 115 -5.15 -7.98 -5.04
C THR A 115 -4.42 -7.50 -6.29
N PHE A 116 -4.22 -8.35 -7.30
CA PHE A 116 -3.67 -7.96 -8.61
C PHE A 116 -4.52 -6.87 -9.29
N PHE A 117 -5.85 -7.01 -9.26
CA PHE A 117 -6.75 -6.04 -9.86
C PHE A 117 -7.11 -4.86 -8.95
N SER A 118 -6.82 -4.90 -7.65
CA SER A 118 -7.22 -3.86 -6.69
C SER A 118 -6.48 -2.52 -6.85
N ILE A 119 -5.66 -2.38 -7.89
CA ILE A 119 -4.89 -1.17 -8.21
C ILE A 119 -5.74 -0.02 -8.76
N ALA A 120 -7.06 -0.17 -8.86
CA ALA A 120 -7.98 0.84 -9.40
C ALA A 120 -7.75 2.23 -8.77
N THR A 121 -7.42 2.29 -7.48
CA THR A 121 -7.09 3.53 -6.76
C THR A 121 -5.89 4.25 -7.35
N GLN A 122 -4.87 3.53 -7.79
CA GLN A 122 -3.65 4.10 -8.38
C GLN A 122 -3.91 4.76 -9.74
N VAL A 123 -5.00 4.41 -10.40
CA VAL A 123 -5.47 5.05 -11.64
C VAL A 123 -6.48 6.14 -11.34
N LEU A 124 -7.37 5.93 -10.36
CA LEU A 124 -8.44 6.87 -10.00
C LEU A 124 -7.91 8.19 -9.42
N VAL A 125 -6.91 8.15 -8.52
CA VAL A 125 -6.38 9.36 -7.87
C VAL A 125 -5.76 10.34 -8.88
N PRO A 126 -4.82 9.96 -9.75
CA PRO A 126 -4.30 10.88 -10.76
C PRO A 126 -5.36 11.29 -11.78
N PHE A 127 -6.33 10.45 -12.09
CA PHE A 127 -7.44 10.80 -12.97
C PHE A 127 -8.31 11.90 -12.35
N ALA A 128 -8.72 11.74 -11.08
CA ALA A 128 -9.49 12.75 -10.37
C ALA A 128 -8.72 14.08 -10.24
N ALA A 129 -7.39 14.01 -10.01
CA ALA A 129 -6.53 15.19 -9.98
C ALA A 129 -6.53 15.95 -11.32
N GLY A 130 -6.57 15.23 -12.45
CA GLY A 130 -6.63 15.81 -13.79
C GLY A 130 -7.99 16.41 -14.15
N LEU A 131 -9.08 15.94 -13.51
CA LEU A 131 -10.43 16.51 -13.70
C LEU A 131 -10.63 17.83 -12.90
N ALA A 132 -9.80 18.05 -11.88
CA ALA A 132 -9.90 19.25 -11.05
C ALA A 132 -9.12 20.43 -11.65
N SER A 133 -9.59 21.65 -11.39
CA SER A 133 -8.79 22.83 -11.70
C SER A 133 -7.45 22.81 -10.95
N PRO A 134 -6.36 23.44 -11.46
CA PRO A 134 -5.03 23.41 -10.82
C PRO A 134 -5.05 23.87 -9.35
N LYS A 135 -5.95 24.78 -8.98
CA LYS A 135 -6.12 25.28 -7.60
C LYS A 135 -6.81 24.27 -6.68
N LYS A 136 -7.75 23.44 -7.21
CA LYS A 136 -8.54 22.46 -6.45
C LYS A 136 -7.92 21.06 -6.45
N SER A 137 -7.05 20.76 -7.42
CA SER A 137 -6.42 19.44 -7.58
C SER A 137 -5.71 18.93 -6.31
N PRO A 138 -4.92 19.72 -5.59
CA PRO A 138 -4.30 19.25 -4.33
C PRO A 138 -5.33 18.86 -3.26
N GLN A 139 -6.45 19.59 -3.18
CA GLN A 139 -7.53 19.30 -2.23
C GLN A 139 -8.24 17.99 -2.59
N VAL A 140 -8.53 17.77 -3.87
CA VAL A 140 -9.15 16.52 -4.36
C VAL A 140 -8.25 15.33 -4.05
N VAL A 141 -6.97 15.39 -4.41
CA VAL A 141 -5.99 14.34 -4.09
C VAL A 141 -5.93 14.08 -2.59
N GLY A 142 -5.82 15.14 -1.78
CA GLY A 142 -5.79 15.03 -0.33
C GLY A 142 -7.02 14.30 0.23
N THR A 143 -8.21 14.61 -0.28
CA THR A 143 -9.46 13.95 0.15
C THR A 143 -9.49 12.46 -0.24
N LEU A 144 -9.09 12.12 -1.48
CA LEU A 144 -9.04 10.74 -1.92
C LEU A 144 -8.00 9.92 -1.13
N MET A 145 -6.83 10.49 -0.87
CA MET A 145 -5.78 9.85 -0.07
C MET A 145 -6.20 9.68 1.39
N SER A 146 -6.93 10.64 1.96
CA SER A 146 -7.50 10.49 3.31
C SER A 146 -8.50 9.33 3.36
N GLY A 147 -9.36 9.21 2.34
CA GLY A 147 -10.27 8.06 2.21
C GLY A 147 -9.51 6.73 2.11
N LEU A 148 -8.45 6.69 1.30
CA LEU A 148 -7.57 5.53 1.15
C LEU A 148 -6.96 5.10 2.50
N PHE A 149 -6.33 6.02 3.22
CA PHE A 149 -5.70 5.69 4.51
C PHE A 149 -6.71 5.29 5.57
N LEU A 150 -7.86 5.97 5.62
CA LEU A 150 -8.94 5.62 6.54
C LEU A 150 -9.49 4.22 6.22
N GLY A 151 -9.66 3.90 4.93
CA GLY A 151 -10.09 2.58 4.48
C GLY A 151 -9.13 1.47 4.89
N ILE A 152 -7.82 1.66 4.68
CA ILE A 152 -6.78 0.69 5.10
C ILE A 152 -6.81 0.48 6.62
N LEU A 153 -6.98 1.57 7.38
CA LEU A 153 -7.01 1.51 8.83
C LEU A 153 -8.23 0.74 9.34
N LEU A 154 -9.42 1.09 8.84
CA LEU A 154 -10.68 0.49 9.27
C LEU A 154 -10.86 -0.94 8.75
N ALA A 155 -10.21 -1.28 7.64
CA ALA A 155 -10.35 -2.58 6.98
C ALA A 155 -10.11 -3.76 7.93
N ARG A 156 -9.04 -3.70 8.72
CA ARG A 156 -8.69 -4.76 9.68
C ARG A 156 -9.74 -4.90 10.78
N SER A 157 -10.18 -3.77 11.35
CA SER A 157 -11.19 -3.77 12.41
C SER A 157 -12.54 -4.25 11.91
N ILE A 158 -12.96 -3.81 10.71
CA ILE A 158 -14.21 -4.23 10.07
C ILE A 158 -14.15 -5.72 9.72
N ALA A 159 -13.04 -6.19 9.15
CA ALA A 159 -12.85 -7.60 8.82
C ALA A 159 -12.93 -8.49 10.08
N GLY A 160 -12.21 -8.10 11.13
CA GLY A 160 -12.25 -8.83 12.40
C GLY A 160 -13.64 -8.84 13.03
N LEU A 161 -14.37 -7.71 13.01
CA LEU A 161 -15.75 -7.64 13.51
C LEU A 161 -16.70 -8.54 12.72
N LEU A 162 -16.68 -8.43 11.39
CA LEU A 162 -17.54 -9.24 10.53
C LEU A 162 -17.25 -10.73 10.65
N SER A 163 -15.98 -11.11 10.81
CA SER A 163 -15.58 -12.50 11.03
C SER A 163 -16.10 -13.04 12.35
N THR A 164 -16.01 -12.25 13.41
CA THR A 164 -16.48 -12.66 14.75
C THR A 164 -18.01 -12.78 14.82
N VAL A 165 -18.75 -11.88 14.14
CA VAL A 165 -20.24 -11.87 14.18
C VAL A 165 -20.84 -12.91 13.24
N TRP A 166 -20.24 -13.12 12.07
CA TRP A 166 -20.75 -14.02 11.05
C TRP A 166 -19.75 -15.10 10.66
N SER A 167 -18.80 -14.76 9.78
CA SER A 167 -17.71 -15.63 9.34
C SER A 167 -16.70 -14.88 8.49
N TRP A 168 -15.52 -15.44 8.28
CA TRP A 168 -14.53 -14.89 7.35
C TRP A 168 -15.03 -14.85 5.89
N HIS A 169 -15.92 -15.80 5.49
CA HIS A 169 -16.56 -15.79 4.17
C HIS A 169 -17.41 -14.54 3.95
N ALA A 170 -18.15 -14.11 4.99
CA ALA A 170 -19.01 -12.92 4.92
C ALA A 170 -18.18 -11.65 4.69
N VAL A 171 -16.97 -11.56 5.23
CA VAL A 171 -16.06 -10.41 5.01
C VAL A 171 -15.80 -10.22 3.52
N TYR A 172 -15.40 -11.28 2.83
CA TYR A 172 -15.08 -11.24 1.41
C TYR A 172 -16.32 -11.08 0.53
N LEU A 173 -17.43 -11.70 0.87
CA LEU A 173 -18.70 -11.58 0.13
C LEU A 173 -19.22 -10.14 0.19
N ILE A 174 -19.31 -9.56 1.39
CA ILE A 174 -19.78 -8.19 1.58
C ILE A 174 -18.83 -7.21 0.86
N SER A 175 -17.52 -7.39 1.02
CA SER A 175 -16.52 -6.57 0.32
C SER A 175 -16.70 -6.65 -1.20
N GLY A 176 -16.83 -7.85 -1.75
CA GLY A 176 -17.02 -8.06 -3.18
C GLY A 176 -18.26 -7.34 -3.71
N ILE A 177 -19.41 -7.52 -3.04
CA ILE A 177 -20.67 -6.84 -3.40
C ILE A 177 -20.51 -5.32 -3.32
N VAL A 178 -19.92 -4.79 -2.24
CA VAL A 178 -19.69 -3.34 -2.07
C VAL A 178 -18.80 -2.80 -3.19
N ILE A 179 -17.70 -3.48 -3.53
CA ILE A 179 -16.81 -3.06 -4.61
C ILE A 179 -17.55 -3.05 -5.96
N LEU A 180 -18.40 -4.06 -6.25
CA LEU A 180 -19.21 -4.12 -7.48
C LEU A 180 -20.23 -2.99 -7.54
N VAL A 181 -20.89 -2.67 -6.42
CA VAL A 181 -21.83 -1.54 -6.32
C VAL A 181 -21.08 -0.21 -6.59
N PHE A 182 -19.92 -0.03 -5.98
CA PHE A 182 -19.10 1.16 -6.23
C PHE A 182 -18.55 1.20 -7.66
N ALA A 183 -18.23 0.07 -8.28
CA ALA A 183 -17.85 0.01 -9.69
C ALA A 183 -18.99 0.51 -10.59
N TRP A 184 -20.24 0.08 -10.31
CA TRP A 184 -21.41 0.59 -11.02
C TRP A 184 -21.62 2.09 -10.81
N VAL A 185 -21.49 2.58 -9.57
CA VAL A 185 -21.57 4.03 -9.27
C VAL A 185 -20.49 4.82 -10.03
N MET A 186 -19.25 4.31 -10.06
CA MET A 186 -18.16 4.92 -10.84
C MET A 186 -18.46 4.91 -12.34
N TRP A 187 -19.02 3.81 -12.87
CA TRP A 187 -19.41 3.74 -14.28
C TRP A 187 -20.42 4.82 -14.67
N VAL A 188 -21.39 5.09 -13.79
CA VAL A 188 -22.44 6.09 -14.05
C VAL A 188 -21.92 7.52 -13.87
N LYS A 189 -21.05 7.76 -12.90
CA LYS A 189 -20.66 9.12 -12.50
C LYS A 189 -19.34 9.62 -13.07
N LEU A 190 -18.38 8.73 -13.39
CA LEU A 190 -17.12 9.16 -13.98
C LEU A 190 -17.33 9.64 -15.42
N PRO A 191 -16.73 10.76 -15.81
CA PRO A 191 -16.77 11.22 -17.21
C PRO A 191 -15.93 10.29 -18.09
N VAL A 192 -16.36 10.16 -19.34
CA VAL A 192 -15.57 9.50 -20.38
C VAL A 192 -14.39 10.40 -20.72
N ALA A 193 -13.19 9.92 -20.48
CA ALA A 193 -11.98 10.62 -20.85
C ALA A 193 -11.39 10.05 -22.13
N ARG A 194 -11.13 10.90 -23.11
CA ARG A 194 -10.45 10.47 -24.34
C ARG A 194 -9.03 10.00 -24.00
N LYS A 195 -8.52 9.03 -24.79
CA LYS A 195 -7.14 8.53 -24.69
C LYS A 195 -6.14 9.69 -24.74
N SER A 196 -5.28 9.80 -23.75
CA SER A 196 -4.37 10.93 -23.56
C SER A 196 -3.12 10.86 -24.47
N HIS A 197 -2.69 9.67 -24.92
CA HIS A 197 -1.45 9.51 -25.68
C HIS A 197 -1.54 8.43 -26.76
N GLN A 198 -0.81 8.69 -27.89
CA GLN A 198 -0.59 7.74 -28.98
C GLN A 198 0.60 6.79 -28.72
N LEU A 199 1.02 6.61 -27.47
CA LEU A 199 2.14 5.72 -27.15
C LEU A 199 1.74 4.26 -27.31
N ASN A 200 2.58 3.49 -28.01
CA ASN A 200 2.45 2.05 -28.08
C ASN A 200 2.80 1.40 -26.74
N ILE A 201 2.13 0.29 -26.38
CA ILE A 201 2.35 -0.47 -25.14
C ILE A 201 3.85 -0.79 -24.95
N LEU A 202 4.54 -1.22 -26.01
CA LEU A 202 5.98 -1.51 -25.98
C LEU A 202 6.83 -0.29 -25.60
N GLN A 203 6.44 0.91 -26.06
CA GLN A 203 7.13 2.15 -25.72
C GLN A 203 6.95 2.52 -24.25
N ILE A 204 5.78 2.26 -23.68
CA ILE A 204 5.51 2.50 -22.25
C ILE A 204 6.42 1.61 -21.39
N TYR A 205 6.44 0.29 -21.66
CA TYR A 205 7.28 -0.63 -20.87
C TYR A 205 8.77 -0.45 -21.18
N GLY A 206 9.16 -0.16 -22.42
CA GLY A 206 10.53 0.19 -22.77
C GLY A 206 11.04 1.40 -21.97
N SER A 207 10.18 2.42 -21.81
CA SER A 207 10.51 3.62 -21.02
C SER A 207 10.61 3.33 -19.50
N LEU A 208 9.78 2.42 -18.96
CA LEU A 208 9.91 1.96 -17.56
C LEU A 208 11.24 1.27 -17.34
N PHE A 209 11.62 0.33 -18.22
CA PHE A 209 12.89 -0.36 -18.13
C PHE A 209 14.09 0.59 -18.26
N SER A 210 14.03 1.51 -19.23
CA SER A 210 15.05 2.55 -19.40
C SER A 210 15.19 3.43 -18.15
N LEU A 211 14.09 3.87 -17.55
CA LEU A 211 14.12 4.62 -16.28
C LEU A 211 14.75 3.80 -15.13
N ALA A 212 14.38 2.53 -15.01
CA ALA A 212 14.94 1.66 -13.97
C ALA A 212 16.46 1.50 -14.12
N VAL A 213 16.96 1.29 -15.34
CA VAL A 213 18.40 1.07 -15.59
C VAL A 213 19.22 2.36 -15.46
N HIS A 214 18.70 3.49 -15.97
CA HIS A 214 19.46 4.74 -16.04
C HIS A 214 19.27 5.67 -14.84
N GLN A 215 18.41 5.31 -13.88
CA GLN A 215 18.16 6.11 -12.69
C GLN A 215 18.48 5.34 -11.39
N PRO A 216 19.76 5.17 -11.03
CA PRO A 216 20.14 4.39 -9.83
C PRO A 216 19.61 5.01 -8.53
N HIS A 217 19.38 6.33 -8.49
CA HIS A 217 18.73 7.00 -7.38
C HIS A 217 17.30 6.47 -7.16
N LEU A 218 16.52 6.30 -8.24
CA LEU A 218 15.18 5.72 -8.17
C LEU A 218 15.19 4.31 -7.56
N LEU A 219 16.12 3.47 -8.00
CA LEU A 219 16.24 2.10 -7.50
C LEU A 219 16.67 2.06 -6.03
N ARG A 220 17.69 2.85 -5.63
CA ARG A 220 18.13 2.92 -4.24
C ARG A 220 17.00 3.38 -3.31
N ARG A 221 16.25 4.43 -3.68
CA ARG A 221 15.08 4.90 -2.94
C ARG A 221 13.95 3.86 -2.91
N GLY A 222 13.73 3.17 -4.03
CA GLY A 222 12.76 2.08 -4.11
C GLY A 222 13.11 0.90 -3.19
N PHE A 223 14.36 0.46 -3.19
CA PHE A 223 14.83 -0.61 -2.29
C PHE A 223 14.81 -0.18 -0.82
N ALA A 224 15.29 1.02 -0.48
CA ALA A 224 15.25 1.51 0.90
C ALA A 224 13.78 1.60 1.40
N GLY A 225 12.87 2.15 0.59
CA GLY A 225 11.45 2.20 0.91
C GLY A 225 10.81 0.82 0.97
N GLY A 226 11.16 -0.07 0.05
CA GLY A 226 10.68 -1.46 0.00
C GLY A 226 11.09 -2.26 1.23
N ILE A 227 12.35 -2.19 1.64
CA ILE A 227 12.83 -2.82 2.88
C ILE A 227 12.10 -2.23 4.09
N GLY A 228 11.92 -0.90 4.15
CA GLY A 228 11.14 -0.25 5.20
C GLY A 228 9.71 -0.78 5.27
N PHE A 229 9.03 -0.93 4.13
CA PHE A 229 7.69 -1.52 4.11
C PHE A 229 7.69 -3.02 4.42
N GLY A 230 8.77 -3.72 4.06
CA GLY A 230 9.01 -5.11 4.47
C GLY A 230 9.09 -5.28 5.98
N ILE A 231 9.72 -4.34 6.69
CA ILE A 231 9.75 -4.32 8.16
C ILE A 231 8.32 -4.21 8.72
N LEU A 232 7.53 -3.30 8.19
CA LEU A 232 6.15 -3.13 8.65
C LEU A 232 5.28 -4.34 8.30
N ALA A 233 5.47 -4.93 7.12
CA ALA A 233 4.81 -6.15 6.70
C ALA A 233 5.17 -7.33 7.62
N LEU A 234 6.44 -7.44 8.03
CA LEU A 234 6.89 -8.42 9.03
C LEU A 234 6.16 -8.22 10.36
N ILE A 235 6.10 -6.99 10.87
CA ILE A 235 5.42 -6.67 12.15
C ILE A 235 3.93 -7.02 12.07
N PHE A 236 3.22 -6.66 10.98
CA PHE A 236 1.79 -6.94 10.86
C PHE A 236 1.46 -8.40 10.55
N THR A 237 2.35 -9.12 9.88
CA THR A 237 2.18 -10.56 9.65
C THR A 237 2.34 -11.33 10.96
N THR A 238 3.37 -11.02 11.75
CA THR A 238 3.61 -11.65 13.05
C THR A 238 2.64 -11.17 14.12
N MET A 239 2.00 -10.00 13.96
CA MET A 239 1.01 -9.48 14.89
C MET A 239 -0.09 -10.49 15.18
N THR A 240 -0.64 -11.11 14.15
CA THR A 240 -1.69 -12.12 14.32
C THR A 240 -1.18 -13.33 15.10
N PHE A 241 0.05 -13.78 14.83
CA PHE A 241 0.65 -14.90 15.57
C PHE A 241 0.91 -14.56 17.03
N ILE A 242 1.37 -13.35 17.35
CA ILE A 242 1.64 -12.91 18.71
C ILE A 242 0.33 -12.76 19.49
N LEU A 243 -0.67 -12.07 18.90
CA LEU A 243 -1.88 -11.69 19.62
C LEU A 243 -2.89 -12.83 19.75
N ALA A 244 -2.93 -13.79 18.81
CA ALA A 244 -3.83 -14.91 18.87
C ALA A 244 -3.38 -16.03 19.83
N ASN A 245 -2.08 -16.10 20.13
CA ASN A 245 -1.51 -17.11 21.03
C ASN A 245 -1.25 -16.55 22.45
N GLU A 246 -0.70 -17.41 23.33
CA GLU A 246 -0.27 -16.99 24.66
C GLU A 246 0.72 -15.81 24.59
N PRO A 247 0.62 -14.85 25.52
CA PRO A 247 -0.31 -14.78 26.66
C PRO A 247 -1.64 -14.04 26.36
N TYR A 248 -1.89 -13.59 25.12
CA TYR A 248 -2.96 -12.63 24.79
C TYR A 248 -4.30 -13.28 24.42
N HIS A 249 -4.29 -14.36 23.65
CA HIS A 249 -5.49 -15.08 23.16
C HIS A 249 -6.57 -14.17 22.53
N PHE A 250 -6.14 -13.18 21.73
CA PHE A 250 -7.04 -12.24 21.06
C PHE A 250 -7.81 -12.93 19.93
N ASN A 251 -9.10 -12.61 19.81
CA ASN A 251 -9.92 -12.99 18.66
C ASN A 251 -9.68 -12.05 17.45
N ASP A 252 -10.23 -12.38 16.29
CA ASP A 252 -10.08 -11.63 15.04
C ASP A 252 -10.43 -10.14 15.21
N PHE A 253 -11.50 -9.84 15.96
CA PHE A 253 -11.91 -8.44 16.22
C PHE A 253 -10.88 -7.67 17.04
N GLN A 254 -10.36 -8.26 18.09
CA GLN A 254 -9.35 -7.64 18.95
C GLN A 254 -8.03 -7.41 18.19
N ILE A 255 -7.62 -8.40 17.35
CA ILE A 255 -6.45 -8.29 16.48
C ILE A 255 -6.67 -7.16 15.45
N GLY A 256 -7.85 -7.13 14.84
CA GLY A 256 -8.21 -6.07 13.89
C GLY A 256 -8.22 -4.68 14.54
N LEU A 257 -8.75 -4.58 15.76
CA LEU A 257 -8.77 -3.33 16.53
C LEU A 257 -7.37 -2.84 16.89
N PHE A 258 -6.45 -3.76 17.20
CA PHE A 258 -5.04 -3.41 17.46
C PHE A 258 -4.39 -2.74 16.24
N GLY A 259 -4.88 -3.00 15.03
CA GLY A 259 -4.43 -2.31 13.81
C GLY A 259 -4.61 -0.78 13.85
N ILE A 260 -5.47 -0.23 14.74
CA ILE A 260 -5.66 1.21 14.97
C ILE A 260 -4.37 1.89 15.41
N VAL A 261 -3.45 1.15 16.02
CA VAL A 261 -2.11 1.64 16.36
C VAL A 261 -1.39 2.23 15.13
N GLY A 262 -1.74 1.77 13.93
CA GLY A 262 -1.27 2.33 12.66
C GLY A 262 -1.70 3.79 12.37
N LEU A 263 -2.63 4.39 13.14
CA LEU A 263 -2.95 5.82 13.05
C LEU A 263 -1.73 6.74 13.19
N ALA A 264 -0.68 6.28 13.86
CA ALA A 264 0.56 7.03 13.99
C ALA A 264 1.13 7.49 12.64
N GLY A 265 0.97 6.67 11.57
CA GLY A 265 1.40 7.03 10.23
C GLY A 265 0.64 8.22 9.62
N VAL A 266 -0.64 8.39 9.98
CA VAL A 266 -1.45 9.51 9.49
C VAL A 266 -0.89 10.85 9.97
N PHE A 267 -0.39 10.92 11.21
CA PHE A 267 0.25 12.12 11.77
C PHE A 267 1.68 12.32 11.24
N ALA A 268 2.38 11.25 10.90
CA ALA A 268 3.74 11.32 10.38
C ALA A 268 3.81 12.01 9.01
N THR A 269 2.85 11.78 8.13
CA THR A 269 2.82 12.28 6.76
C THR A 269 2.85 13.82 6.65
N PRO A 270 1.93 14.59 7.30
CA PRO A 270 1.98 16.05 7.25
C PRO A 270 3.18 16.63 8.00
N TRP A 271 3.64 15.97 9.07
CA TRP A 271 4.87 16.37 9.76
C TRP A 271 6.08 16.27 8.84
N ALA A 272 6.27 15.14 8.16
CA ALA A 272 7.35 14.96 7.19
C ALA A 272 7.26 15.96 6.05
N GLY A 273 6.08 16.17 5.47
CA GLY A 273 5.87 17.12 4.37
C GLY A 273 6.30 18.55 4.72
N LYS A 274 5.93 19.05 5.92
CA LYS A 274 6.37 20.38 6.40
C LYS A 274 7.89 20.50 6.52
N LYS A 275 8.55 19.46 7.02
CA LYS A 275 10.00 19.47 7.21
C LYS A 275 10.77 19.32 5.89
N ILE A 276 10.24 18.51 4.94
CA ILE A 276 10.78 18.40 3.58
C ILE A 276 10.70 19.75 2.87
N ALA A 277 9.57 20.47 2.98
CA ALA A 277 9.41 21.81 2.43
C ALA A 277 10.41 22.83 3.03
N ALA A 278 10.91 22.59 4.24
CA ALA A 278 11.94 23.38 4.89
C ALA A 278 13.39 22.94 4.52
N GLY A 279 13.59 22.02 3.57
CA GLY A 279 14.92 21.56 3.12
C GLY A 279 15.66 20.66 4.13
N LEU A 280 14.92 19.98 5.00
CA LEU A 280 15.50 19.15 6.07
C LEU A 280 15.52 17.64 5.74
N GLU A 281 15.53 17.28 4.44
CA GLU A 281 15.39 15.90 3.96
C GLU A 281 16.35 14.92 4.63
N ASN A 282 17.64 15.29 4.69
CA ASN A 282 18.66 14.44 5.30
C ASN A 282 18.42 14.21 6.80
N LYS A 283 18.00 15.26 7.53
CA LYS A 283 17.69 15.14 8.97
C LYS A 283 16.48 14.24 9.20
N ILE A 284 15.45 14.37 8.35
CA ILE A 284 14.25 13.52 8.44
C ILE A 284 14.60 12.07 8.16
N ALA A 285 15.41 11.78 7.13
CA ALA A 285 15.84 10.44 6.83
C ALA A 285 16.50 9.78 8.05
N VAL A 286 17.44 10.49 8.72
CA VAL A 286 18.10 9.98 9.94
C VAL A 286 17.10 9.74 11.08
N ILE A 287 16.17 10.67 11.31
CA ILE A 287 15.15 10.53 12.36
C ILE A 287 14.24 9.31 12.07
N CYS A 288 13.76 9.19 10.83
CA CYS A 288 12.88 8.08 10.43
C CYS A 288 13.57 6.72 10.58
N MET A 289 14.82 6.62 10.13
CA MET A 289 15.60 5.40 10.26
C MET A 289 15.94 5.09 11.72
N GLY A 290 16.29 6.13 12.51
CA GLY A 290 16.49 5.99 13.95
C GLY A 290 15.25 5.47 14.67
N LEU A 291 14.05 5.96 14.30
CA LEU A 291 12.77 5.46 14.83
C LEU A 291 12.52 4.00 14.41
N LEU A 292 12.78 3.65 13.14
CA LEU A 292 12.62 2.28 12.65
C LEU A 292 13.55 1.29 13.35
N MET A 293 14.80 1.69 13.64
CA MET A 293 15.75 0.85 14.38
C MET A 293 15.39 0.77 15.86
N SER A 294 15.13 1.91 16.51
CA SER A 294 14.81 1.94 17.95
C SER A 294 13.46 1.31 18.29
N ALA A 295 12.52 1.21 17.33
CA ALA A 295 11.26 0.50 17.48
C ALA A 295 11.45 -0.97 17.87
N TRP A 296 12.56 -1.58 17.48
CA TRP A 296 12.85 -2.99 17.82
C TRP A 296 13.19 -3.20 19.30
N ILE A 297 13.55 -2.15 20.04
CA ILE A 297 13.76 -2.25 21.50
C ILE A 297 12.46 -2.64 22.20
N PRO A 298 11.36 -1.87 22.12
CA PRO A 298 10.09 -2.30 22.71
C PRO A 298 9.47 -3.50 21.98
N LEU A 299 9.64 -3.65 20.65
CA LEU A 299 9.12 -4.81 19.92
C LEU A 299 9.73 -6.14 20.39
N PHE A 300 10.97 -6.15 20.85
CA PHE A 300 11.59 -7.36 21.40
C PHE A 300 10.76 -7.95 22.56
N PHE A 301 10.12 -7.09 23.34
CA PHE A 301 9.26 -7.48 24.47
C PHE A 301 7.77 -7.69 24.08
N ALA A 302 7.46 -7.85 22.79
CA ALA A 302 6.08 -7.95 22.30
C ALA A 302 5.28 -9.11 22.93
N GLN A 303 5.93 -10.24 23.23
CA GLN A 303 5.29 -11.39 23.89
C GLN A 303 5.10 -11.23 25.39
N GLN A 304 5.82 -10.29 26.03
CA GLN A 304 5.74 -10.04 27.46
C GLN A 304 4.85 -8.83 27.81
N SER A 305 4.72 -7.87 26.89
CA SER A 305 4.01 -6.61 27.13
C SER A 305 3.30 -6.08 25.88
N LEU A 306 1.97 -6.05 25.94
CA LEU A 306 1.14 -5.45 24.89
C LEU A 306 1.44 -3.96 24.70
N VAL A 307 1.76 -3.24 25.79
CA VAL A 307 2.13 -1.82 25.74
C VAL A 307 3.45 -1.64 24.99
N ALA A 308 4.46 -2.45 25.30
CA ALA A 308 5.74 -2.42 24.59
C ALA A 308 5.53 -2.71 23.11
N TYR A 309 4.70 -3.71 22.76
CA TYR A 309 4.36 -4.02 21.39
C TYR A 309 3.69 -2.82 20.69
N ALA A 310 2.68 -2.21 21.30
CA ALA A 310 1.98 -1.05 20.73
C ALA A 310 2.93 0.14 20.51
N VAL A 311 3.80 0.46 21.49
CA VAL A 311 4.79 1.53 21.35
C VAL A 311 5.74 1.26 20.19
N GLY A 312 6.25 0.04 20.06
CA GLY A 312 7.13 -0.34 18.96
C GLY A 312 6.44 -0.22 17.58
N VAL A 313 5.20 -0.68 17.47
CA VAL A 313 4.40 -0.53 16.25
C VAL A 313 4.15 0.94 15.90
N ILE A 314 3.82 1.80 16.89
CA ILE A 314 3.66 3.25 16.70
C ILE A 314 4.95 3.86 16.13
N MET A 315 6.09 3.56 16.75
CA MET A 315 7.39 4.08 16.32
C MET A 315 7.74 3.64 14.90
N ALA A 316 7.57 2.34 14.59
CA ALA A 316 7.85 1.79 13.26
C ALA A 316 6.93 2.40 12.20
N TYR A 317 5.63 2.51 12.49
CA TYR A 317 4.64 3.05 11.55
C TYR A 317 4.87 4.55 11.28
N PHE A 318 5.15 5.33 12.33
CA PHE A 318 5.48 6.74 12.20
C PHE A 318 6.76 6.94 11.37
N GLY A 319 7.83 6.22 11.72
CA GLY A 319 9.10 6.28 11.01
C GLY A 319 8.97 5.92 9.53
N LEU A 320 8.30 4.80 9.23
CA LEU A 320 8.10 4.38 7.85
C LEU A 320 7.23 5.33 7.05
N SER A 321 6.10 5.80 7.60
CA SER A 321 5.20 6.71 6.88
C SER A 321 5.88 8.02 6.51
N ALA A 322 6.65 8.60 7.43
CA ALA A 322 7.46 9.79 7.17
C ALA A 322 8.55 9.52 6.13
N PHE A 323 9.23 8.37 6.21
CA PHE A 323 10.26 7.96 5.25
C PHE A 323 9.68 7.70 3.85
N HIS A 324 8.49 7.13 3.76
CA HIS A 324 7.79 6.92 2.49
C HIS A 324 7.50 8.26 1.78
N VAL A 325 6.99 9.26 2.51
CA VAL A 325 6.75 10.60 1.97
C VAL A 325 8.04 11.25 1.49
N LEU A 326 9.13 11.09 2.25
CA LEU A 326 10.44 11.58 1.85
C LEU A 326 10.91 10.94 0.54
N ASN A 327 10.86 9.62 0.46
CA ASN A 327 11.27 8.88 -0.74
C ASN A 327 10.43 9.26 -1.96
N GLN A 328 9.11 9.34 -1.82
CA GLN A 328 8.23 9.79 -2.93
C GLN A 328 8.60 11.21 -3.39
N ASN A 329 8.85 12.13 -2.46
CA ASN A 329 9.24 13.49 -2.82
C ASN A 329 10.56 13.52 -3.59
N LEU A 330 11.57 12.75 -3.15
CA LEU A 330 12.88 12.69 -3.79
C LEU A 330 12.79 12.07 -5.20
N VAL A 331 12.08 10.94 -5.37
CA VAL A 331 11.98 10.30 -6.68
C VAL A 331 11.14 11.10 -7.67
N TYR A 332 10.13 11.85 -7.22
CA TYR A 332 9.32 12.69 -8.12
C TYR A 332 10.04 13.93 -8.65
N ARG A 333 11.19 14.29 -8.09
CA ARG A 333 12.07 15.35 -8.62
C ARG A 333 12.89 14.89 -9.82
N ILE A 334 12.99 13.58 -10.08
CA ILE A 334 13.78 13.02 -11.19
C ILE A 334 13.24 13.51 -12.55
N SER A 335 11.92 13.42 -12.77
CA SER A 335 11.26 13.93 -13.98
C SER A 335 9.79 14.22 -13.73
N ALA A 336 9.36 15.44 -14.04
CA ALA A 336 7.97 15.86 -13.95
C ALA A 336 7.07 15.10 -14.96
N GLU A 337 7.61 14.82 -16.15
CA GLU A 337 6.88 14.14 -17.24
C GLU A 337 6.75 12.63 -17.02
N ALA A 338 7.71 12.03 -16.31
CA ALA A 338 7.75 10.60 -16.05
C ALA A 338 7.20 10.20 -14.66
N ARG A 339 6.54 11.10 -13.92
CA ARG A 339 6.12 10.86 -12.53
C ARG A 339 5.28 9.59 -12.35
N SER A 340 4.35 9.31 -13.26
CA SER A 340 3.51 8.09 -13.21
C SER A 340 4.36 6.82 -13.32
N ARG A 341 5.32 6.81 -14.24
CA ARG A 341 6.25 5.68 -14.47
C ARG A 341 7.23 5.51 -13.31
N ILE A 342 7.77 6.61 -12.80
CA ILE A 342 8.63 6.64 -11.61
C ILE A 342 7.88 6.10 -10.40
N ASN A 343 6.62 6.53 -10.20
CA ASN A 343 5.77 6.01 -9.13
C ASN A 343 5.52 4.51 -9.28
N SER A 344 5.24 4.03 -10.49
CA SER A 344 5.01 2.61 -10.75
C SER A 344 6.23 1.78 -10.34
N ILE A 345 7.45 2.18 -10.73
CA ILE A 345 8.70 1.49 -10.35
C ILE A 345 8.90 1.53 -8.83
N TYR A 346 8.79 2.73 -8.24
CA TYR A 346 8.97 2.90 -6.80
C TYR A 346 7.99 2.06 -5.98
N MET A 347 6.69 2.09 -6.33
CA MET A 347 5.65 1.36 -5.61
C MET A 347 5.75 -0.15 -5.84
N THR A 348 6.20 -0.60 -7.01
CA THR A 348 6.48 -2.02 -7.27
C THR A 348 7.58 -2.53 -6.32
N LEU A 349 8.68 -1.80 -6.18
CA LEU A 349 9.75 -2.16 -5.24
C LEU A 349 9.28 -2.07 -3.78
N TYR A 350 8.44 -1.08 -3.46
CA TYR A 350 7.87 -0.87 -2.14
C TYR A 350 7.00 -2.06 -1.70
N PHE A 351 6.05 -2.50 -2.53
CA PHE A 351 5.19 -3.66 -2.25
C PHE A 351 5.92 -5.00 -2.43
N GLY A 352 6.88 -5.08 -3.35
CA GLY A 352 7.79 -6.23 -3.46
C GLY A 352 8.58 -6.47 -2.16
N GLY A 353 9.07 -5.38 -1.55
CA GLY A 353 9.70 -5.42 -0.24
C GLY A 353 8.75 -5.90 0.86
N ALA A 354 7.48 -5.45 0.83
CA ALA A 354 6.46 -5.94 1.77
C ALA A 354 6.19 -7.45 1.61
N ALA A 355 6.13 -7.96 0.37
CA ALA A 355 5.98 -9.39 0.12
C ALA A 355 7.14 -10.19 0.71
N LEU A 356 8.38 -9.74 0.49
CA LEU A 356 9.58 -10.35 1.08
C LEU A 356 9.57 -10.30 2.61
N GLY A 357 9.18 -9.16 3.19
CA GLY A 357 9.06 -8.99 4.65
C GLY A 357 8.02 -9.93 5.25
N SER A 358 6.85 -10.08 4.62
CA SER A 358 5.81 -11.02 5.04
C SER A 358 6.28 -12.48 4.90
N PHE A 359 6.98 -12.82 3.82
CA PHE A 359 7.54 -14.16 3.63
C PHE A 359 8.58 -14.48 4.72
N ILE A 360 9.52 -13.57 4.97
CA ILE A 360 10.51 -13.68 6.04
C ILE A 360 9.81 -13.87 7.40
N ALA A 361 8.73 -13.10 7.65
CA ALA A 361 7.96 -13.19 8.88
C ALA A 361 7.38 -14.59 9.10
N VAL A 362 6.68 -15.15 8.12
CA VAL A 362 6.06 -16.48 8.20
C VAL A 362 7.14 -17.55 8.38
N TYR A 363 8.22 -17.48 7.59
CA TYR A 363 9.30 -18.45 7.63
C TYR A 363 10.06 -18.42 8.96
N ALA A 364 10.46 -17.23 9.41
CA ALA A 364 11.22 -17.06 10.65
C ALA A 364 10.38 -17.42 11.89
N TRP A 365 9.11 -17.02 11.92
CA TRP A 365 8.20 -17.38 12.99
C TRP A 365 8.07 -18.90 13.14
N LYS A 366 7.87 -19.59 12.04
CA LYS A 366 7.68 -21.05 12.04
C LYS A 366 8.90 -21.82 12.55
N HIS A 367 10.11 -21.37 12.25
CA HIS A 367 11.33 -22.12 12.53
C HIS A 367 12.06 -21.66 13.79
N TRP A 368 11.96 -20.37 14.15
CA TRP A 368 12.77 -19.76 15.21
C TRP A 368 11.96 -18.82 16.15
N GLY A 369 10.67 -18.63 15.90
CA GLY A 369 9.81 -17.81 16.74
C GLY A 369 10.02 -16.30 16.60
N TRP A 370 9.52 -15.56 17.63
CA TRP A 370 9.51 -14.10 17.62
C TRP A 370 10.89 -13.47 17.66
N GLU A 371 11.79 -14.02 18.47
CA GLU A 371 13.14 -13.45 18.65
C GLU A 371 13.90 -13.35 17.32
N ALA A 372 13.78 -14.37 16.46
CA ALA A 372 14.38 -14.34 15.13
C ALA A 372 13.69 -13.30 14.23
N CYS A 373 12.36 -13.18 14.31
CA CYS A 373 11.64 -12.14 13.58
C CYS A 373 12.12 -10.75 13.98
N ALA A 374 12.32 -10.50 15.27
CA ALA A 374 12.82 -9.24 15.80
C ALA A 374 14.26 -8.94 15.35
N ALA A 375 15.15 -9.94 15.41
CA ALA A 375 16.52 -9.80 14.94
C ALA A 375 16.61 -9.51 13.44
N LEU A 376 15.83 -10.23 12.62
CA LEU A 376 15.75 -10.01 11.17
C LEU A 376 15.17 -8.63 10.84
N GLY A 377 14.13 -8.20 11.57
CA GLY A 377 13.53 -6.88 11.38
C GLY A 377 14.50 -5.75 11.71
N LEU A 378 15.30 -5.87 12.77
CA LEU A 378 16.38 -4.93 13.09
C LEU A 378 17.45 -4.93 12.00
N GLY A 379 17.86 -6.12 11.52
CA GLY A 379 18.82 -6.25 10.41
C GLY A 379 18.34 -5.58 9.13
N LEU A 380 17.05 -5.73 8.79
CA LEU A 380 16.43 -5.03 7.66
C LEU A 380 16.40 -3.51 7.87
N ALA A 381 16.15 -3.02 9.09
CA ALA A 381 16.19 -1.59 9.40
C ALA A 381 17.60 -1.01 9.21
N MET A 382 18.65 -1.72 9.66
CA MET A 382 20.04 -1.34 9.42
C MET A 382 20.38 -1.34 7.92
N LEU A 383 19.93 -2.34 7.16
CA LEU A 383 20.16 -2.42 5.71
C LEU A 383 19.48 -1.26 4.99
N SER A 384 18.22 -0.94 5.32
CA SER A 384 17.51 0.22 4.77
C SER A 384 18.25 1.53 5.06
N PHE A 385 18.77 1.70 6.29
CA PHE A 385 19.57 2.86 6.68
C PHE A 385 20.86 2.98 5.86
N VAL A 386 21.59 1.88 5.66
CA VAL A 386 22.81 1.87 4.85
C VAL A 386 22.52 2.30 3.41
N ILE A 387 21.47 1.74 2.79
CA ILE A 387 21.09 2.11 1.41
C ILE A 387 20.70 3.59 1.34
N ASP A 388 19.95 4.10 2.30
CA ASP A 388 19.58 5.52 2.38
C ASP A 388 20.81 6.43 2.49
N ARG A 389 21.79 6.08 3.35
CA ARG A 389 23.02 6.87 3.50
C ARG A 389 23.88 6.85 2.25
N LEU A 390 24.02 5.71 1.60
CA LEU A 390 24.71 5.58 0.32
C LEU A 390 24.10 6.48 -0.75
N ASP A 391 22.78 6.51 -0.83
CA ASP A 391 22.09 7.35 -1.80
C ASP A 391 22.30 8.85 -1.55
N PHE A 392 22.17 9.31 -0.29
CA PHE A 392 22.48 10.71 0.04
C PHE A 392 23.94 11.08 -0.22
N TYR A 393 24.89 10.17 0.03
CA TYR A 393 26.31 10.39 -0.26
C TYR A 393 26.54 10.60 -1.76
N GLU A 394 26.01 9.71 -2.60
CA GLU A 394 26.15 9.80 -4.06
C GLU A 394 25.49 11.06 -4.63
N MET A 395 24.28 11.41 -4.16
CA MET A 395 23.60 12.64 -4.58
C MET A 395 24.40 13.90 -4.22
N ASN A 396 24.99 13.95 -3.02
CA ASN A 396 25.83 15.07 -2.61
C ASN A 396 27.13 15.14 -3.43
N LYS A 397 27.70 14.01 -3.85
CA LYS A 397 28.88 13.95 -4.70
C LYS A 397 28.60 14.53 -6.09
N ILE A 398 27.48 14.13 -6.71
CA ILE A 398 27.02 14.66 -8.01
C ILE A 398 26.80 16.17 -7.91
N ALA A 399 26.07 16.65 -6.92
CA ALA A 399 25.80 18.07 -6.72
C ALA A 399 27.05 18.93 -6.49
N LYS A 400 28.13 18.35 -5.95
CA LYS A 400 29.44 19.03 -5.82
C LYS A 400 30.20 19.08 -7.15
N GLN A 401 30.09 18.01 -7.97
CA GLN A 401 30.73 17.96 -9.29
C GLN A 401 30.10 18.97 -10.26
N GLU A 402 28.78 19.13 -10.23
CA GLU A 402 28.05 20.12 -11.06
C GLU A 402 28.34 21.59 -10.66
N LYS A 403 28.81 21.82 -9.43
CA LYS A 403 29.21 23.18 -8.93
C LYS A 403 30.70 23.46 -9.03
N ALA A 404 31.49 22.48 -9.45
CA ALA A 404 32.91 22.69 -9.70
C ALA A 404 33.06 23.43 -11.05
N PRO A 405 33.86 24.51 -11.11
CA PRO A 405 34.00 25.37 -12.29
C PRO A 405 34.59 24.63 -13.49
#